data_3ddc10a1b083653d25e784082183e0e1
#
_entry.id   3ddc10a1b083653d25e784082183e0e1
#
_cell.length_a   1.000
_cell.length_b   1.000
_cell.length_c   1.000
_cell.angle_alpha   90.00
_cell.angle_beta   90.00
_cell.angle_gamma   90.00
#
_symmetry.space_group_name_H-M   'P 1'
#
loop_
_entity.id
_entity.type
_entity.pdbx_description
1 polymer ?
#
loop_
_entity_poly.entity_id
_entity_poly.type
_entity_poly.pdbx_seq_one_letter_code
_entity_poly.pdbx_strand_id
1 'polypeptide(L)'
;MLSEVLYELSTAAHSKECKRSPQQFIPAGFPLHGQLPTGTEDSASPLTTPDMVRSGRVLPTSVKSPLNLAFRHPLLYNNYDLQLKSGKAMVEIIMQYNNIVTGTFIKRPNRFIAHVLIDGRETVCHVKNTGRLREFLLPGASLLLEFHPDAALQGRKTAYSVIGVYKDNTGFEHKRRLINMDSQAPNQAAAEWLAGGGLASAVTNIKREITYHDSRFDLAFSEDGHPAFMEVKGVTLEQDGAAMFPDAPTERGVKHIMELREAALEGYRAYILFVIQMKGILSFSPNRNTHPEFADALKLASESGVRILARDCIVTEHTMKIDMPVNVIL
;
A
#
# COMPACT_ATOMS: atom_id res chain seq x y z
N MET A 1 -21.06 52.79 -16.57
CA MET A 1 -19.87 53.05 -17.39
C MET A 1 -18.79 52.06 -16.91
N LEU A 2 -18.60 51.08 -17.69
CA LEU A 2 -17.52 50.10 -17.87
C LEU A 2 -18.08 48.70 -18.04
N SER A 3 -18.94 48.54 -19.03
CA SER A 3 -19.16 47.35 -19.82
C SER A 3 -18.66 47.69 -21.21
N GLU A 4 -17.82 46.88 -21.78
CA GLU A 4 -17.23 46.86 -23.11
C GLU A 4 -15.68 46.83 -23.04
N VAL A 5 -15.14 45.64 -22.89
CA VAL A 5 -13.91 45.17 -23.55
C VAL A 5 -13.85 43.64 -23.36
N LEU A 6 -14.66 42.93 -24.11
CA LEU A 6 -14.56 41.47 -24.29
C LEU A 6 -15.22 41.09 -25.61
N TYR A 7 -14.59 41.46 -26.71
CA TYR A 7 -14.87 40.90 -28.04
C TYR A 7 -13.78 41.39 -29.00
N GLU A 8 -12.75 40.55 -29.15
CA GLU A 8 -11.89 40.48 -30.33
C GLU A 8 -10.60 39.77 -29.93
N LEU A 9 -10.54 38.48 -30.23
CA LEU A 9 -9.36 37.69 -30.59
C LEU A 9 -9.77 36.21 -30.79
N SER A 10 -10.65 36.04 -31.75
CA SER A 10 -10.92 34.73 -32.34
C SER A 10 -10.95 34.95 -33.84
N THR A 11 -9.85 34.67 -34.50
CA THR A 11 -9.73 34.25 -35.91
C THR A 11 -8.32 34.54 -36.40
N ALA A 12 -7.47 33.52 -36.38
CA ALA A 12 -6.42 33.30 -37.41
C ALA A 12 -5.56 32.08 -37.01
N ALA A 13 -5.87 30.96 -37.59
CA ALA A 13 -4.90 29.97 -38.03
C ALA A 13 -5.62 28.86 -38.79
N HIS A 14 -5.82 29.11 -40.06
CA HIS A 14 -6.23 28.13 -41.05
C HIS A 14 -5.02 27.35 -41.55
N SER A 15 -5.26 26.03 -41.71
CA SER A 15 -4.68 25.13 -42.70
C SER A 15 -3.18 24.86 -42.73
N LYS A 16 -2.82 23.61 -42.38
CA LYS A 16 -2.00 22.78 -43.27
C LYS A 16 -2.40 21.31 -43.09
N GLU A 17 -3.21 20.83 -44.03
CA GLU A 17 -3.42 19.40 -44.30
C GLU A 17 -2.10 18.78 -44.76
N CYS A 18 -1.75 17.64 -44.15
CA CYS A 18 -0.83 16.70 -44.74
C CYS A 18 -1.49 15.32 -44.77
N LYS A 19 -1.99 14.98 -45.93
CA LYS A 19 -2.52 13.65 -46.31
C LYS A 19 -1.38 12.64 -46.26
N ARG A 20 -1.52 11.57 -45.48
CA ARG A 20 -0.87 10.28 -45.73
C ARG A 20 -1.86 9.16 -45.47
N SER A 21 -2.08 8.36 -46.56
CA SER A 21 -2.92 7.18 -46.63
C SER A 21 -2.44 6.04 -45.71
N PRO A 22 -3.33 5.14 -45.27
CA PRO A 22 -2.95 3.95 -44.54
C PRO A 22 -2.53 2.84 -45.52
N GLN A 23 -1.30 2.36 -45.40
CA GLN A 23 -0.87 1.12 -46.03
C GLN A 23 -1.35 -0.08 -45.18
N GLN A 24 -2.15 -0.92 -45.82
CA GLN A 24 -2.55 -2.23 -45.36
C GLN A 24 -1.34 -3.17 -45.30
N PHE A 25 -1.06 -3.74 -44.13
CA PHE A 25 -0.17 -4.88 -43.99
C PHE A 25 -1.02 -6.15 -43.94
N ILE A 26 -0.82 -7.02 -44.92
CA ILE A 26 -1.34 -8.39 -44.98
C ILE A 26 -0.25 -9.30 -44.40
N PRO A 27 -0.52 -10.14 -43.38
CA PRO A 27 0.46 -11.16 -43.00
C PRO A 27 0.28 -12.42 -43.89
N ALA A 28 1.42 -12.90 -44.38
CA ALA A 28 1.56 -14.10 -45.20
C ALA A 28 1.26 -15.38 -44.39
N GLY A 29 0.70 -16.35 -45.11
CA GLY A 29 0.17 -17.60 -44.59
C GLY A 29 1.21 -18.59 -44.11
N PHE A 30 0.78 -19.45 -43.18
CA PHE A 30 1.42 -20.71 -42.82
C PHE A 30 0.75 -21.87 -43.56
N PRO A 31 1.50 -22.88 -44.06
CA PRO A 31 0.96 -24.02 -44.72
C PRO A 31 0.49 -25.10 -43.75
N LEU A 32 -0.68 -25.65 -44.09
CA LEU A 32 -1.22 -26.92 -43.60
C LEU A 32 -0.47 -28.08 -44.26
N HIS A 33 0.06 -29.03 -43.49
CA HIS A 33 0.11 -30.43 -43.87
C HIS A 33 0.65 -31.31 -42.70
N GLY A 34 -0.08 -32.41 -42.47
CA GLY A 34 0.50 -33.64 -41.95
C GLY A 34 -0.41 -34.42 -41.00
N GLN A 35 -1.42 -35.08 -41.50
CA GLN A 35 -1.83 -36.48 -41.31
C GLN A 35 -1.72 -37.13 -39.93
N LEU A 36 -2.89 -37.59 -39.46
CA LEU A 36 -3.14 -38.64 -38.49
C LEU A 36 -2.70 -40.03 -38.99
N PRO A 37 -2.39 -40.96 -38.13
CA PRO A 37 -2.72 -42.38 -38.35
C PRO A 37 -3.71 -42.90 -37.33
N THR A 38 -4.65 -43.62 -37.90
CA THR A 38 -5.67 -44.50 -37.34
C THR A 38 -5.10 -45.88 -36.96
N GLY A 39 -5.79 -46.54 -36.05
CA GLY A 39 -5.72 -47.99 -35.85
C GLY A 39 -5.52 -48.36 -34.41
N THR A 40 -6.25 -49.16 -33.80
CA THR A 40 -7.26 -50.18 -33.88
C THR A 40 -7.34 -50.88 -32.52
N GLU A 41 -8.55 -51.01 -32.10
CA GLU A 41 -9.15 -52.03 -31.22
C GLU A 41 -8.27 -53.19 -30.71
N ASP A 42 -8.45 -53.58 -29.44
CA ASP A 42 -9.17 -54.78 -28.99
C ASP A 42 -8.97 -55.07 -27.52
N SER A 43 -10.01 -55.28 -26.86
CA SER A 43 -10.65 -56.45 -26.24
C SER A 43 -10.47 -56.67 -24.74
N ALA A 44 -11.67 -56.67 -24.15
CA ALA A 44 -12.22 -57.67 -23.23
C ALA A 44 -11.73 -57.78 -21.77
N SER A 45 -12.73 -57.53 -20.96
CA SER A 45 -12.96 -57.99 -19.57
C SER A 45 -12.85 -59.54 -19.39
N PRO A 46 -13.15 -60.18 -18.23
CA PRO A 46 -13.69 -59.69 -16.96
C PRO A 46 -13.22 -60.47 -15.67
N LEU A 47 -13.81 -60.03 -14.54
CA LEU A 47 -14.20 -60.84 -13.37
C LEU A 47 -13.10 -61.33 -12.41
N THR A 48 -13.16 -60.96 -11.14
CA THR A 48 -13.79 -61.70 -10.05
C THR A 48 -13.64 -60.95 -8.71
N THR A 49 -14.75 -60.79 -8.02
CA THR A 49 -14.81 -60.64 -6.56
C THR A 49 -14.70 -62.03 -5.91
N PRO A 50 -14.30 -62.17 -4.64
CA PRO A 50 -15.29 -62.33 -3.59
C PRO A 50 -14.97 -61.73 -2.20
N ASP A 51 -16.06 -61.30 -1.59
CA ASP A 51 -16.52 -61.49 -0.21
C ASP A 51 -15.66 -61.26 1.05
N MET A 52 -16.24 -60.34 1.83
CA MET A 52 -16.56 -60.43 3.27
C MET A 52 -15.43 -60.58 4.29
N VAL A 53 -15.37 -59.66 5.24
CA VAL A 53 -15.84 -59.84 6.63
C VAL A 53 -15.63 -58.56 7.47
N ARG A 54 -16.63 -58.22 8.23
CA ARG A 54 -16.83 -57.21 9.29
C ARG A 54 -15.64 -56.98 10.21
N SER A 55 -15.38 -55.70 10.54
CA SER A 55 -15.41 -55.32 11.97
C SER A 55 -15.43 -53.78 12.07
N GLY A 56 -16.40 -53.29 12.82
CA GLY A 56 -16.58 -51.86 13.05
C GLY A 56 -15.52 -51.26 13.97
N ARG A 57 -15.02 -50.09 13.61
CA ARG A 57 -14.50 -49.10 14.54
C ARG A 57 -14.87 -47.73 14.04
N VAL A 58 -15.71 -47.08 14.81
CA VAL A 58 -16.00 -45.66 14.74
C VAL A 58 -14.70 -44.90 14.97
N LEU A 59 -14.27 -44.14 14.00
CA LEU A 59 -13.19 -43.17 14.16
C LEU A 59 -13.82 -41.79 14.50
N PRO A 60 -13.35 -41.14 15.56
CA PRO A 60 -13.76 -39.78 15.82
C PRO A 60 -13.11 -38.87 14.81
N THR A 61 -13.91 -38.04 14.14
CA THR A 61 -13.50 -36.91 13.32
C THR A 61 -12.86 -35.83 14.22
N SER A 62 -11.54 -35.88 14.40
CA SER A 62 -10.80 -34.76 14.95
C SER A 62 -10.43 -33.82 13.81
N VAL A 63 -11.19 -32.75 13.67
CA VAL A 63 -10.78 -31.59 12.94
C VAL A 63 -9.52 -31.05 13.62
N LYS A 64 -8.37 -31.28 13.03
CA LYS A 64 -7.11 -30.64 13.45
C LYS A 64 -7.19 -29.19 13.13
N SER A 65 -7.39 -28.34 14.15
CA SER A 65 -7.16 -26.90 14.03
C SER A 65 -5.68 -26.65 13.72
N PRO A 66 -5.36 -25.75 12.79
CA PRO A 66 -3.98 -25.48 12.38
C PRO A 66 -3.27 -24.47 13.30
N LEU A 67 -3.37 -24.60 14.62
CA LEU A 67 -2.77 -23.67 15.58
C LEU A 67 -1.78 -24.35 16.51
N ASN A 68 -0.70 -24.92 15.92
CA ASN A 68 0.53 -25.24 16.65
C ASN A 68 1.74 -24.98 15.76
N LEU A 69 2.00 -23.72 15.44
CA LEU A 69 3.33 -23.28 15.00
C LEU A 69 4.13 -22.86 16.24
N ALA A 70 4.98 -23.78 16.71
CA ALA A 70 5.97 -23.52 17.72
C ALA A 70 7.01 -22.51 17.18
N PHE A 71 6.94 -21.27 17.66
CA PHE A 71 7.95 -20.24 17.39
C PHE A 71 9.15 -20.45 18.31
N ARG A 72 10.28 -20.86 17.76
CA ARG A 72 11.60 -20.74 18.39
C ARG A 72 12.46 -19.84 17.52
N HIS A 73 12.71 -18.62 17.91
CA HIS A 73 14.01 -17.95 18.14
C HIS A 73 13.85 -16.45 18.45
N PRO A 74 14.59 -15.92 19.41
CA PRO A 74 14.49 -14.52 19.79
C PRO A 74 15.54 -13.69 19.03
N LEU A 75 15.12 -12.65 18.36
CA LEU A 75 16.00 -11.55 17.99
C LEU A 75 15.37 -10.25 18.50
N LEU A 76 16.16 -9.57 19.30
CA LEU A 76 15.94 -8.30 19.96
C LEU A 76 15.44 -7.23 18.97
N TYR A 77 14.15 -6.97 19.00
CA TYR A 77 13.56 -5.72 18.52
C TYR A 77 12.52 -5.27 19.53
N ASN A 78 12.51 -3.98 19.85
CA ASN A 78 11.60 -3.36 20.81
C ASN A 78 10.16 -3.81 20.58
N ASN A 79 9.74 -4.82 21.32
CA ASN A 79 8.37 -5.32 21.37
C ASN A 79 7.53 -4.31 22.17
N TYR A 80 6.84 -3.41 21.49
CA TYR A 80 5.63 -2.86 22.07
C TYR A 80 4.53 -3.93 21.93
N ASP A 81 4.50 -4.86 22.88
CA ASP A 81 3.36 -5.74 23.08
C ASP A 81 2.17 -4.88 23.54
N LEU A 82 1.26 -4.58 22.63
CA LEU A 82 -0.04 -4.00 22.94
C LEU A 82 -0.90 -5.07 23.64
N GLN A 83 -0.59 -5.38 24.91
CA GLN A 83 -1.47 -6.16 25.78
C GLN A 83 -2.58 -5.25 26.29
N LEU A 84 -3.76 -5.36 25.70
CA LEU A 84 -5.00 -4.81 26.23
C LEU A 84 -5.35 -5.51 27.54
N LYS A 85 -4.95 -4.94 28.68
CA LYS A 85 -5.51 -5.30 29.97
C LYS A 85 -6.87 -4.66 30.11
N SER A 86 -7.89 -5.51 30.28
CA SER A 86 -9.28 -5.11 30.53
C SER A 86 -9.37 -4.09 31.67
N GLY A 87 -9.99 -2.94 31.42
CA GLY A 87 -10.56 -2.08 32.46
C GLY A 87 -9.86 -0.77 32.81
N LYS A 88 -8.93 -0.24 32.00
CA LYS A 88 -8.42 1.14 32.14
C LYS A 88 -8.64 1.92 30.85
N ALA A 89 -8.97 3.23 30.99
CA ALA A 89 -9.07 4.16 29.86
C ALA A 89 -7.96 3.89 28.86
N MET A 90 -8.32 3.61 27.58
CA MET A 90 -7.35 3.42 26.51
C MET A 90 -6.54 4.71 26.41
N VAL A 91 -5.28 4.64 26.80
CA VAL A 91 -4.31 5.66 26.38
C VAL A 91 -4.17 5.45 24.87
N GLU A 92 -4.73 6.37 24.11
CA GLU A 92 -4.59 6.39 22.65
C GLU A 92 -3.11 6.61 22.36
N ILE A 93 -2.38 5.53 22.04
CA ILE A 93 -1.00 5.62 21.59
C ILE A 93 -1.06 6.13 20.16
N ILE A 94 -0.91 7.45 20.00
CA ILE A 94 -0.85 8.08 18.68
C ILE A 94 0.62 8.18 18.28
N MET A 95 0.93 7.78 17.06
CA MET A 95 2.25 7.99 16.47
C MET A 95 2.63 9.48 16.60
N GLN A 96 3.76 9.75 17.23
CA GLN A 96 4.18 11.10 17.56
C GLN A 96 5.62 11.36 17.11
N TYR A 97 5.83 12.54 16.54
CA TYR A 97 7.15 13.12 16.26
C TYR A 97 7.53 14.13 17.33
N ASN A 98 8.82 14.17 17.66
CA ASN A 98 9.35 15.08 18.66
C ASN A 98 10.33 16.07 18.05
N ASN A 99 10.60 17.19 18.76
CA ASN A 99 11.59 18.18 18.34
C ASN A 99 11.43 18.63 16.89
N ILE A 100 10.23 19.06 16.53
CA ILE A 100 9.90 19.44 15.18
C ILE A 100 10.49 20.80 14.83
N VAL A 101 11.12 20.87 13.65
CA VAL A 101 11.61 22.10 13.05
C VAL A 101 11.16 22.20 11.60
N THR A 102 11.08 23.40 11.07
CA THR A 102 10.80 23.66 9.65
C THR A 102 12.08 23.99 8.90
N GLY A 103 12.10 23.71 7.60
CA GLY A 103 13.20 24.06 6.72
C GLY A 103 12.78 24.18 5.28
N THR A 104 13.63 24.79 4.46
CA THR A 104 13.38 24.97 3.03
C THR A 104 14.20 23.97 2.23
N PHE A 105 13.56 23.18 1.39
CA PHE A 105 14.21 22.18 0.54
C PHE A 105 15.13 22.85 -0.50
N ILE A 106 16.34 22.34 -0.63
CA ILE A 106 17.32 22.78 -1.61
C ILE A 106 17.45 21.75 -2.73
N LYS A 107 17.89 20.52 -2.40
CA LYS A 107 18.13 19.45 -3.36
C LYS A 107 18.11 18.08 -2.71
N ARG A 108 17.89 17.02 -3.51
CA ARG A 108 17.93 15.61 -3.10
C ARG A 108 18.93 14.84 -3.96
N PRO A 109 20.20 14.71 -3.55
CA PRO A 109 21.23 14.05 -4.35
C PRO A 109 20.99 12.54 -4.55
N ASN A 110 20.31 11.90 -3.60
CA ASN A 110 19.90 10.50 -3.68
C ASN A 110 18.62 10.26 -2.87
N ARG A 111 18.08 9.02 -2.90
CA ARG A 111 16.80 8.70 -2.22
C ARG A 111 16.83 8.79 -0.69
N PHE A 112 18.00 8.88 -0.06
CA PHE A 112 18.13 8.88 1.40
C PHE A 112 18.51 10.23 1.99
N ILE A 113 19.02 11.16 1.18
CA ILE A 113 19.60 12.42 1.62
C ILE A 113 18.90 13.59 0.94
N ALA A 114 18.55 14.60 1.75
CA ALA A 114 18.13 15.91 1.30
C ALA A 114 19.04 16.99 1.90
N HIS A 115 19.27 18.04 1.16
CA HIS A 115 19.87 19.29 1.63
C HIS A 115 18.74 20.29 1.89
N VAL A 116 18.71 20.82 3.10
CA VAL A 116 17.63 21.67 3.60
C VAL A 116 18.23 22.90 4.28
N LEU A 117 17.69 24.06 4.02
CA LEU A 117 18.04 25.29 4.72
C LEU A 117 17.26 25.33 6.04
N ILE A 118 17.95 25.23 7.18
CA ILE A 118 17.40 25.30 8.52
C ILE A 118 18.08 26.49 9.22
N ASP A 119 17.31 27.46 9.69
CA ASP A 119 17.83 28.66 10.36
C ASP A 119 18.97 29.35 9.59
N GLY A 120 18.81 29.44 8.25
CA GLY A 120 19.80 30.08 7.37
C GLY A 120 21.03 29.23 7.06
N ARG A 121 21.11 27.96 7.50
CA ARG A 121 22.25 27.05 7.27
C ARG A 121 21.84 25.84 6.43
N GLU A 122 22.62 25.56 5.37
CA GLU A 122 22.43 24.31 4.61
C GLU A 122 22.81 23.11 5.49
N THR A 123 21.85 22.22 5.69
CA THR A 123 21.95 21.06 6.57
C THR A 123 21.60 19.78 5.80
N VAL A 124 22.40 18.73 6.03
CA VAL A 124 22.15 17.39 5.45
C VAL A 124 21.14 16.63 6.32
N CYS A 125 20.05 16.23 5.72
CA CYS A 125 18.93 15.55 6.39
C CYS A 125 18.68 14.16 5.81
N HIS A 126 18.24 13.24 6.63
CA HIS A 126 17.78 11.91 6.19
C HIS A 126 16.36 12.01 5.63
N VAL A 127 16.10 11.35 4.50
CA VAL A 127 14.75 11.15 3.94
C VAL A 127 14.31 9.73 4.26
N LYS A 128 13.35 9.58 5.16
CA LYS A 128 12.80 8.27 5.60
C LYS A 128 11.92 7.59 4.53
N ASN A 129 11.95 8.05 3.29
CA ASN A 129 11.13 7.53 2.20
C ASN A 129 11.98 7.29 0.95
N THR A 130 11.92 6.06 0.44
CA THR A 130 12.66 5.66 -0.76
C THR A 130 11.92 5.98 -2.07
N GLY A 131 10.65 6.40 -2.00
CA GLY A 131 9.84 6.87 -3.12
C GLY A 131 10.46 8.09 -3.82
N ARG A 132 10.00 8.36 -5.02
CA ARG A 132 10.57 9.45 -5.84
C ARG A 132 10.25 10.82 -5.25
N LEU A 133 9.02 11.05 -4.80
CA LEU A 133 8.54 12.30 -4.17
C LEU A 133 8.89 13.56 -4.99
N ARG A 134 8.98 13.43 -6.32
CA ARG A 134 9.41 14.53 -7.21
C ARG A 134 8.42 15.68 -7.23
N GLU A 135 7.15 15.36 -7.02
CA GLU A 135 6.04 16.31 -6.98
C GLU A 135 6.03 17.17 -5.70
N PHE A 136 6.79 16.78 -4.68
CA PHE A 136 6.84 17.47 -3.39
C PHE A 136 8.20 18.09 -3.08
N LEU A 137 9.28 17.39 -3.41
CA LEU A 137 10.64 17.84 -3.12
C LEU A 137 11.16 18.75 -4.24
N LEU A 138 10.50 19.90 -4.38
CA LEU A 138 10.86 20.96 -5.30
C LEU A 138 11.70 22.02 -4.57
N PRO A 139 12.73 22.62 -5.20
CA PRO A 139 13.50 23.70 -4.60
C PRO A 139 12.58 24.79 -4.05
N GLY A 140 12.79 25.18 -2.78
CA GLY A 140 11.94 26.15 -2.09
C GLY A 140 10.75 25.53 -1.33
N ALA A 141 10.47 24.22 -1.47
CA ALA A 141 9.40 23.57 -0.71
C ALA A 141 9.64 23.65 0.80
N SER A 142 8.59 23.94 1.55
CA SER A 142 8.63 24.00 3.01
C SER A 142 8.50 22.58 3.58
N LEU A 143 9.53 22.14 4.29
CA LEU A 143 9.61 20.80 4.89
C LEU A 143 9.39 20.86 6.39
N LEU A 144 8.85 19.74 6.90
CA LEU A 144 8.79 19.42 8.32
C LEU A 144 9.86 18.38 8.63
N LEU A 145 10.66 18.65 9.66
CA LEU A 145 11.78 17.79 10.05
C LEU A 145 11.71 17.44 11.54
N GLU A 146 12.05 16.20 11.85
CA GLU A 146 12.28 15.76 13.22
C GLU A 146 13.78 15.88 13.54
N PHE A 147 14.11 16.65 14.58
CA PHE A 147 15.47 16.78 15.11
C PHE A 147 15.75 15.68 16.13
N HIS A 148 16.89 15.02 15.99
CA HIS A 148 17.37 13.97 16.87
C HIS A 148 18.59 14.49 17.67
N PRO A 149 18.41 15.01 18.90
CA PRO A 149 19.50 15.60 19.67
C PRO A 149 20.63 14.60 19.95
N ASP A 150 20.28 13.33 20.15
CA ASP A 150 21.22 12.25 20.46
C ASP A 150 21.74 11.49 19.23
N ALA A 151 21.61 12.08 18.04
CA ALA A 151 21.95 11.44 16.77
C ALA A 151 23.38 10.86 16.76
N ALA A 152 24.37 11.60 17.26
CA ALA A 152 25.76 11.15 17.32
C ALA A 152 25.93 9.96 18.28
N LEU A 153 25.28 9.98 19.43
CA LEU A 153 25.31 8.89 20.42
C LEU A 153 24.66 7.62 19.87
N GLN A 154 23.62 7.76 19.04
CA GLN A 154 22.92 6.66 18.39
C GLN A 154 23.59 6.19 17.09
N GLY A 155 24.77 6.71 16.74
CA GLY A 155 25.48 6.37 15.51
C GLY A 155 24.78 6.83 14.22
N ARG A 156 23.86 7.80 14.30
CA ARG A 156 23.18 8.37 13.14
C ARG A 156 24.11 9.30 12.38
N LYS A 157 24.07 9.21 11.04
CA LYS A 157 24.87 10.08 10.15
C LYS A 157 24.27 11.48 10.00
N THR A 158 22.99 11.67 10.35
CA THR A 158 22.25 12.92 10.23
C THR A 158 21.44 13.18 11.49
N ALA A 159 21.43 14.42 11.94
CA ALA A 159 20.65 14.83 13.10
C ALA A 159 19.18 15.12 12.79
N TYR A 160 18.82 15.23 11.52
CA TYR A 160 17.46 15.55 11.07
C TYR A 160 16.89 14.48 10.15
N SER A 161 15.60 14.21 10.29
CA SER A 161 14.82 13.40 9.38
C SER A 161 13.69 14.22 8.76
N VAL A 162 13.56 14.19 7.44
CA VAL A 162 12.40 14.77 6.75
C VAL A 162 11.21 13.88 7.00
N ILE A 163 10.14 14.44 7.60
CA ILE A 163 8.92 13.71 7.97
C ILE A 163 7.68 14.21 7.23
N GLY A 164 7.70 15.44 6.70
CA GLY A 164 6.56 16.02 6.01
C GLY A 164 6.93 17.13 5.06
N VAL A 165 5.98 17.48 4.20
CA VAL A 165 6.06 18.60 3.26
C VAL A 165 4.73 19.34 3.23
N TYR A 166 4.80 20.64 3.13
CA TYR A 166 3.64 21.48 2.88
C TYR A 166 3.46 21.67 1.36
N LYS A 167 2.31 21.21 0.85
CA LYS A 167 1.90 21.44 -0.55
C LYS A 167 0.87 22.55 -0.59
N ASP A 168 1.10 23.58 -1.43
CA ASP A 168 0.10 24.59 -1.69
C ASP A 168 -1.02 24.01 -2.55
N ASN A 169 -2.27 24.21 -2.12
CA ASN A 169 -3.45 23.74 -2.84
C ASN A 169 -4.09 24.91 -3.58
N THR A 170 -4.11 24.83 -4.90
CA THR A 170 -4.92 25.73 -5.72
C THR A 170 -6.32 25.12 -5.88
N GLY A 171 -7.34 25.70 -5.24
CA GLY A 171 -8.73 25.30 -5.46
C GLY A 171 -9.46 24.61 -4.31
N PHE A 172 -8.84 24.38 -3.17
CA PHE A 172 -9.49 23.85 -1.97
C PHE A 172 -9.59 24.90 -0.86
N GLU A 173 -10.53 24.71 0.08
CA GLU A 173 -10.82 25.60 1.20
C GLU A 173 -9.57 25.89 2.08
N HIS A 174 -8.63 24.96 2.14
CA HIS A 174 -7.33 25.11 2.80
C HIS A 174 -6.23 25.38 1.78
N LYS A 175 -5.67 26.58 1.81
CA LYS A 175 -4.58 27.00 0.92
C LYS A 175 -3.32 26.14 0.98
N ARG A 176 -3.15 25.30 2.01
CA ARG A 176 -1.95 24.52 2.27
C ARG A 176 -2.30 23.17 2.90
N ARG A 177 -1.73 22.08 2.38
CA ARG A 177 -1.90 20.71 2.89
C ARG A 177 -0.58 20.21 3.42
N LEU A 178 -0.60 19.62 4.62
CA LEU A 178 0.55 18.89 5.16
C LEU A 178 0.46 17.43 4.74
N ILE A 179 1.53 16.92 4.13
CA ILE A 179 1.67 15.54 3.68
C ILE A 179 2.77 14.91 4.52
N ASN A 180 2.46 13.82 5.22
CA ASN A 180 3.48 13.03 5.89
C ASN A 180 4.27 12.23 4.86
N MET A 181 5.59 12.21 4.98
CA MET A 181 6.49 11.51 4.05
C MET A 181 7.25 10.36 4.72
N ASP A 182 7.03 10.08 6.00
CA ASP A 182 7.68 8.97 6.69
C ASP A 182 7.10 7.64 6.23
N SER A 183 7.90 6.79 5.57
CA SER A 183 7.46 5.50 5.06
C SER A 183 7.20 4.45 6.15
N GLN A 184 7.59 4.71 7.39
CA GLN A 184 7.32 3.83 8.54
C GLN A 184 6.01 4.20 9.26
N ALA A 185 5.56 5.42 9.08
CA ALA A 185 4.35 5.94 9.72
C ALA A 185 3.07 5.16 9.38
N PRO A 186 2.84 4.72 8.12
CA PRO A 186 1.64 3.97 7.76
C PRO A 186 1.43 2.70 8.56
N ASN A 187 2.48 1.91 8.78
CA ASN A 187 2.38 0.63 9.50
C ASN A 187 2.06 0.84 10.98
N GLN A 188 2.61 1.89 11.59
CA GLN A 188 2.28 2.24 12.97
C GLN A 188 0.85 2.76 13.08
N ALA A 189 0.47 3.71 12.23
CA ALA A 189 -0.89 4.26 12.21
C ALA A 189 -1.96 3.19 11.93
N ALA A 190 -1.66 2.20 11.08
CA ALA A 190 -2.55 1.07 10.81
C ALA A 190 -2.75 0.18 12.05
N ALA A 191 -1.67 -0.13 12.78
CA ALA A 191 -1.75 -0.91 14.01
C ALA A 191 -2.56 -0.18 15.10
N GLU A 192 -2.35 1.13 15.27
CA GLU A 192 -3.12 1.98 16.19
C GLU A 192 -4.60 2.06 15.81
N TRP A 193 -4.87 2.22 14.51
CA TRP A 193 -6.23 2.24 13.97
C TRP A 193 -6.98 0.93 14.22
N LEU A 194 -6.33 -0.22 14.00
CA LEU A 194 -6.91 -1.53 14.31
C LEU A 194 -7.18 -1.69 15.81
N ALA A 195 -6.22 -1.31 16.66
CA ALA A 195 -6.35 -1.37 18.12
C ALA A 195 -7.47 -0.45 18.65
N GLY A 196 -7.69 0.68 17.97
CA GLY A 196 -8.74 1.65 18.26
C GLY A 196 -10.13 1.28 17.70
N GLY A 197 -10.32 0.05 17.18
CA GLY A 197 -11.61 -0.37 16.63
C GLY A 197 -11.88 0.12 15.21
N GLY A 198 -10.85 0.33 14.43
CA GLY A 198 -10.96 0.87 13.06
C GLY A 198 -11.72 -0.03 12.09
N LEU A 199 -11.75 -1.35 12.29
CA LEU A 199 -12.72 -2.25 11.70
C LEU A 199 -13.96 -2.29 12.58
N ALA A 200 -15.14 -2.47 11.97
CA ALA A 200 -16.40 -2.57 12.72
C ALA A 200 -16.53 -3.86 13.56
N SER A 201 -15.63 -4.81 13.34
CA SER A 201 -15.54 -6.12 13.99
C SER A 201 -14.61 -6.08 15.21
N ALA A 202 -14.73 -7.08 16.08
CA ALA A 202 -13.85 -7.21 17.24
C ALA A 202 -12.44 -7.67 16.81
N VAL A 203 -11.44 -6.82 17.00
CA VAL A 203 -10.03 -7.10 16.68
C VAL A 203 -9.25 -7.38 17.94
N THR A 204 -8.51 -8.49 17.95
CA THR A 204 -7.62 -8.91 19.06
C THR A 204 -6.31 -9.48 18.53
N ASN A 205 -5.33 -9.69 19.41
CA ASN A 205 -4.05 -10.34 19.07
C ASN A 205 -3.29 -9.69 17.91
N ILE A 206 -3.27 -8.35 17.84
CA ILE A 206 -2.55 -7.62 16.81
C ILE A 206 -1.04 -7.87 16.96
N LYS A 207 -0.42 -8.34 15.88
CA LYS A 207 1.02 -8.60 15.77
C LYS A 207 1.56 -7.93 14.51
N ARG A 208 2.78 -7.43 14.58
CA ARG A 208 3.45 -6.77 13.46
C ARG A 208 4.45 -7.72 12.81
N GLU A 209 4.66 -7.55 11.49
CA GLU A 209 5.73 -8.20 10.72
C GLU A 209 5.72 -9.72 10.84
N ILE A 210 4.59 -10.37 10.50
CA ILE A 210 4.41 -11.80 10.62
C ILE A 210 4.77 -12.51 9.33
N THR A 211 5.66 -13.49 9.43
CA THR A 211 6.01 -14.37 8.30
C THR A 211 4.84 -15.31 7.98
N TYR A 212 4.49 -15.34 6.71
CA TYR A 212 3.53 -16.25 6.10
C TYR A 212 4.15 -16.78 4.80
N HIS A 213 4.40 -18.09 4.73
CA HIS A 213 5.17 -18.69 3.64
C HIS A 213 6.50 -17.94 3.38
N ASP A 214 6.72 -17.50 2.15
CA ASP A 214 7.93 -16.78 1.73
C ASP A 214 7.84 -15.26 1.87
N SER A 215 6.76 -14.75 2.45
CA SER A 215 6.55 -13.32 2.67
C SER A 215 6.34 -12.96 4.12
N ARG A 216 6.35 -11.66 4.37
CA ARG A 216 6.11 -11.09 5.68
C ARG A 216 5.05 -10.00 5.54
N PHE A 217 3.86 -10.26 6.09
CA PHE A 217 2.79 -9.29 6.15
C PHE A 217 3.01 -8.27 7.28
N ASP A 218 2.57 -7.04 7.06
CA ASP A 218 2.76 -5.95 8.00
C ASP A 218 2.03 -6.18 9.32
N LEU A 219 0.81 -6.72 9.26
CA LEU A 219 -0.03 -6.99 10.44
C LEU A 219 -0.73 -8.35 10.33
N ALA A 220 -0.81 -9.04 11.47
CA ALA A 220 -1.71 -10.18 11.67
C ALA A 220 -2.54 -9.95 12.94
N PHE A 221 -3.80 -10.38 12.94
CA PHE A 221 -4.72 -10.21 14.05
C PHE A 221 -5.83 -11.25 14.01
N SER A 222 -6.65 -11.28 15.05
CA SER A 222 -7.88 -12.05 15.08
C SER A 222 -9.06 -11.10 14.94
N GLU A 223 -9.91 -11.33 13.97
CA GLU A 223 -11.15 -10.58 13.73
C GLU A 223 -12.35 -11.47 13.98
N ASP A 224 -13.15 -11.18 15.02
CA ASP A 224 -14.27 -12.02 15.47
C ASP A 224 -13.87 -13.49 15.67
N GLY A 225 -12.66 -13.74 16.18
CA GLY A 225 -12.10 -15.08 16.37
C GLY A 225 -11.46 -15.72 15.14
N HIS A 226 -11.55 -15.12 13.95
CA HIS A 226 -10.92 -15.63 12.72
C HIS A 226 -9.54 -14.99 12.49
N PRO A 227 -8.53 -15.78 12.09
CA PRO A 227 -7.22 -15.22 11.77
C PRO A 227 -7.27 -14.34 10.53
N ALA A 228 -6.57 -13.21 10.60
CA ALA A 228 -6.56 -12.21 9.56
C ALA A 228 -5.15 -11.68 9.29
N PHE A 229 -4.88 -11.30 8.03
CA PHE A 229 -3.67 -10.63 7.61
C PHE A 229 -3.98 -9.28 6.96
N MET A 230 -3.09 -8.32 7.15
CA MET A 230 -3.18 -7.03 6.50
C MET A 230 -1.81 -6.59 5.99
N GLU A 231 -1.78 -6.22 4.71
CA GLU A 231 -0.66 -5.50 4.09
C GLU A 231 -0.98 -4.02 4.08
N VAL A 232 -0.01 -3.18 4.45
CA VAL A 232 -0.16 -1.72 4.54
C VAL A 232 0.65 -1.05 3.44
N LYS A 233 0.04 -0.11 2.74
CA LYS A 233 0.71 0.70 1.71
C LYS A 233 0.54 2.18 2.03
N GLY A 234 1.66 2.87 2.29
CA GLY A 234 1.66 4.32 2.41
C GLY A 234 1.47 4.97 1.04
N VAL A 235 0.57 5.94 0.96
CA VAL A 235 0.24 6.65 -0.29
C VAL A 235 0.46 8.15 -0.09
N THR A 236 1.33 8.72 -0.92
CA THR A 236 1.58 10.16 -0.96
C THR A 236 1.22 10.77 -2.32
N LEU A 237 1.25 9.97 -3.41
CA LEU A 237 0.93 10.45 -4.75
C LEU A 237 -0.54 10.88 -4.83
N GLU A 238 -0.77 12.14 -5.15
CA GLU A 238 -2.09 12.74 -5.29
C GLU A 238 -2.11 13.72 -6.45
N GLN A 239 -3.17 13.68 -7.23
CA GLN A 239 -3.48 14.64 -8.27
C GLN A 239 -4.98 14.97 -8.21
N ASP A 240 -5.31 16.26 -8.10
CA ASP A 240 -6.68 16.79 -8.14
C ASP A 240 -7.68 16.09 -7.19
N GLY A 241 -7.20 15.70 -5.99
CA GLY A 241 -8.00 15.01 -4.98
C GLY A 241 -8.09 13.50 -5.16
N ALA A 242 -7.47 12.93 -6.19
CA ALA A 242 -7.35 11.49 -6.38
C ALA A 242 -5.98 10.98 -5.93
N ALA A 243 -5.96 10.09 -4.94
CA ALA A 243 -4.75 9.40 -4.52
C ALA A 243 -4.50 8.18 -5.39
N MET A 244 -3.23 7.90 -5.69
CA MET A 244 -2.83 6.79 -6.56
C MET A 244 -1.64 6.02 -5.99
N PHE A 245 -1.61 4.71 -6.27
CA PHE A 245 -0.47 3.85 -5.92
C PHE A 245 -0.26 2.79 -7.02
N PRO A 246 0.98 2.44 -7.39
CA PRO A 246 2.25 2.95 -6.86
C PRO A 246 2.72 4.25 -7.56
N ASP A 247 3.73 4.92 -6.97
CA ASP A 247 4.45 6.06 -7.57
C ASP A 247 5.58 5.62 -8.51
N ALA A 248 5.96 4.34 -8.43
CA ALA A 248 6.94 3.68 -9.30
C ALA A 248 6.60 2.18 -9.40
N PRO A 249 7.02 1.47 -10.48
CA PRO A 249 6.81 0.02 -10.60
C PRO A 249 7.30 -0.74 -9.37
N THR A 250 6.51 -1.72 -8.91
CA THR A 250 6.74 -2.46 -7.67
C THR A 250 6.38 -3.95 -7.81
N GLU A 251 7.32 -4.77 -8.29
CA GLU A 251 7.17 -6.23 -8.37
C GLU A 251 6.87 -6.84 -6.99
N ARG A 252 7.57 -6.33 -5.96
CA ARG A 252 7.31 -6.75 -4.58
C ARG A 252 5.87 -6.45 -4.15
N GLY A 253 5.29 -5.34 -4.62
CA GLY A 253 3.90 -4.99 -4.35
C GLY A 253 2.93 -6.01 -4.95
N VAL A 254 3.15 -6.42 -6.20
CA VAL A 254 2.38 -7.47 -6.87
C VAL A 254 2.50 -8.79 -6.12
N LYS A 255 3.72 -9.21 -5.75
CA LYS A 255 3.96 -10.43 -4.98
C LYS A 255 3.13 -10.43 -3.68
N HIS A 256 3.19 -9.38 -2.87
CA HIS A 256 2.44 -9.29 -1.61
C HIS A 256 0.91 -9.35 -1.81
N ILE A 257 0.39 -8.75 -2.90
CA ILE A 257 -1.04 -8.85 -3.24
C ILE A 257 -1.43 -10.29 -3.55
N MET A 258 -0.61 -10.99 -4.35
CA MET A 258 -0.89 -12.38 -4.73
C MET A 258 -0.83 -13.32 -3.53
N GLU A 259 0.08 -13.10 -2.59
CA GLU A 259 0.14 -13.86 -1.33
C GLU A 259 -1.03 -13.58 -0.38
N LEU A 260 -1.53 -12.33 -0.32
CA LEU A 260 -2.80 -12.04 0.37
C LEU A 260 -3.97 -12.76 -0.28
N ARG A 261 -3.98 -12.86 -1.61
CA ARG A 261 -4.98 -13.62 -2.34
C ARG A 261 -4.94 -15.11 -1.97
N GLU A 262 -3.76 -15.72 -1.94
CA GLU A 262 -3.60 -17.12 -1.51
C GLU A 262 -4.09 -17.31 -0.07
N ALA A 263 -3.74 -16.41 0.85
CA ALA A 263 -4.24 -16.44 2.21
C ALA A 263 -5.78 -16.36 2.27
N ALA A 264 -6.41 -15.53 1.45
CA ALA A 264 -7.88 -15.46 1.36
C ALA A 264 -8.50 -16.78 0.86
N LEU A 265 -7.90 -17.42 -0.14
CA LEU A 265 -8.33 -18.71 -0.67
C LEU A 265 -8.14 -19.85 0.35
N GLU A 266 -7.17 -19.75 1.25
CA GLU A 266 -6.97 -20.67 2.38
C GLU A 266 -7.93 -20.42 3.55
N GLY A 267 -8.79 -19.40 3.48
CA GLY A 267 -9.82 -19.09 4.48
C GLY A 267 -9.40 -18.07 5.54
N TYR A 268 -8.25 -17.41 5.40
CA TYR A 268 -7.91 -16.24 6.22
C TYR A 268 -8.70 -15.01 5.78
N ARG A 269 -9.01 -14.12 6.72
CA ARG A 269 -9.46 -12.80 6.36
C ARG A 269 -8.25 -11.99 5.88
N ALA A 270 -8.30 -11.43 4.68
CA ALA A 270 -7.17 -10.77 4.04
C ALA A 270 -7.50 -9.33 3.67
N TYR A 271 -6.59 -8.41 3.96
CA TYR A 271 -6.76 -6.98 3.79
C TYR A 271 -5.55 -6.36 3.11
N ILE A 272 -5.78 -5.41 2.21
CA ILE A 272 -4.78 -4.41 1.85
C ILE A 272 -5.30 -3.03 2.26
N LEU A 273 -4.52 -2.30 3.05
CA LEU A 273 -4.87 -0.97 3.54
C LEU A 273 -3.96 0.09 2.93
N PHE A 274 -4.52 0.94 2.09
CA PHE A 274 -3.87 2.13 1.57
C PHE A 274 -4.03 3.28 2.57
N VAL A 275 -2.95 3.63 3.25
CA VAL A 275 -2.88 4.73 4.21
C VAL A 275 -2.45 5.98 3.44
N ILE A 276 -3.41 6.84 3.14
CA ILE A 276 -3.16 8.08 2.39
C ILE A 276 -2.67 9.13 3.38
N GLN A 277 -1.37 9.44 3.30
CA GLN A 277 -0.63 10.22 4.30
C GLN A 277 -0.94 11.73 4.25
N MET A 278 -2.20 12.07 3.95
CA MET A 278 -2.72 13.44 3.91
C MET A 278 -4.25 13.44 4.09
N LYS A 279 -4.83 14.60 4.35
CA LYS A 279 -6.28 14.80 4.50
C LYS A 279 -6.94 15.32 3.23
N GLY A 280 -8.25 15.05 3.08
CA GLY A 280 -9.10 15.63 2.06
C GLY A 280 -8.97 14.98 0.69
N ILE A 281 -8.86 13.66 0.65
CA ILE A 281 -8.81 12.86 -0.57
C ILE A 281 -10.20 12.34 -0.91
N LEU A 282 -10.60 12.46 -2.17
CA LEU A 282 -11.93 12.08 -2.66
C LEU A 282 -11.99 10.62 -3.11
N SER A 283 -10.92 10.15 -3.76
CA SER A 283 -10.86 8.78 -4.28
C SER A 283 -9.44 8.23 -4.25
N PHE A 284 -9.36 6.90 -4.29
CA PHE A 284 -8.11 6.16 -4.48
C PHE A 284 -8.26 5.22 -5.67
N SER A 285 -7.22 5.11 -6.49
CA SER A 285 -7.15 4.12 -7.57
C SER A 285 -5.74 3.55 -7.72
N PRO A 286 -5.61 2.30 -8.21
CA PRO A 286 -4.31 1.80 -8.64
C PRO A 286 -3.80 2.60 -9.84
N ASN A 287 -2.52 2.96 -9.82
CA ASN A 287 -1.89 3.75 -10.87
C ASN A 287 -1.51 2.87 -12.07
N ARG A 288 -2.47 2.60 -12.95
CA ARG A 288 -2.30 1.78 -14.15
C ARG A 288 -1.25 2.35 -15.10
N ASN A 289 -1.09 3.66 -15.14
CA ASN A 289 -0.08 4.30 -16.01
C ASN A 289 1.34 3.99 -15.55
N THR A 290 1.54 3.77 -14.25
CA THR A 290 2.84 3.46 -13.67
C THR A 290 3.12 1.95 -13.64
N HIS A 291 2.09 1.13 -13.30
CA HIS A 291 2.24 -0.31 -13.12
C HIS A 291 0.89 -1.02 -13.34
N PRO A 292 0.52 -1.34 -14.59
CA PRO A 292 -0.75 -2.00 -14.91
C PRO A 292 -0.89 -3.36 -14.22
N GLU A 293 0.19 -4.13 -14.07
CA GLU A 293 0.19 -5.45 -13.42
C GLU A 293 -0.19 -5.36 -11.93
N PHE A 294 0.17 -4.26 -11.26
CA PHE A 294 -0.28 -4.01 -9.89
C PHE A 294 -1.79 -3.82 -9.82
N ALA A 295 -2.36 -3.07 -10.76
CA ALA A 295 -3.80 -2.84 -10.82
C ALA A 295 -4.58 -4.13 -11.12
N ASP A 296 -4.06 -4.96 -12.03
CA ASP A 296 -4.67 -6.24 -12.38
C ASP A 296 -4.60 -7.23 -11.21
N ALA A 297 -3.46 -7.30 -10.51
CA ALA A 297 -3.30 -8.11 -9.30
C ALA A 297 -4.26 -7.66 -8.19
N LEU A 298 -4.42 -6.34 -7.98
CA LEU A 298 -5.31 -5.79 -6.97
C LEU A 298 -6.78 -6.15 -7.26
N LYS A 299 -7.20 -6.03 -8.52
CA LYS A 299 -8.53 -6.45 -8.97
C LYS A 299 -8.77 -7.93 -8.75
N LEU A 300 -7.84 -8.79 -9.18
CA LEU A 300 -7.93 -10.24 -9.01
C LEU A 300 -7.99 -10.64 -7.52
N ALA A 301 -7.21 -10.00 -6.67
CA ALA A 301 -7.23 -10.24 -5.23
C ALA A 301 -8.59 -9.84 -4.61
N SER A 302 -9.15 -8.70 -5.02
CA SER A 302 -10.49 -8.27 -4.60
C SER A 302 -11.57 -9.28 -4.98
N GLU A 303 -11.54 -9.78 -6.20
CA GLU A 303 -12.47 -10.83 -6.70
C GLU A 303 -12.30 -12.16 -5.95
N SER A 304 -11.15 -12.40 -5.36
CA SER A 304 -10.82 -13.59 -4.55
C SER A 304 -11.09 -13.42 -3.04
N GLY A 305 -11.69 -12.29 -2.62
CA GLY A 305 -12.10 -12.05 -1.23
C GLY A 305 -11.14 -11.19 -0.39
N VAL A 306 -10.05 -10.66 -0.98
CA VAL A 306 -9.21 -9.67 -0.29
C VAL A 306 -9.96 -8.34 -0.19
N ARG A 307 -10.10 -7.79 1.00
CA ARG A 307 -10.74 -6.50 1.23
C ARG A 307 -9.77 -5.36 0.96
N ILE A 308 -10.10 -4.50 0.00
CA ILE A 308 -9.29 -3.34 -0.37
C ILE A 308 -9.83 -2.12 0.38
N LEU A 309 -8.99 -1.55 1.23
CA LEU A 309 -9.33 -0.39 2.05
C LEU A 309 -8.42 0.78 1.69
N ALA A 310 -8.98 1.98 1.60
CA ALA A 310 -8.24 3.23 1.52
C ALA A 310 -8.76 4.20 2.57
N ARG A 311 -7.84 4.84 3.29
CA ARG A 311 -8.18 5.82 4.33
C ARG A 311 -7.25 7.01 4.27
N ASP A 312 -7.81 8.20 4.42
CA ASP A 312 -7.01 9.41 4.59
C ASP A 312 -6.51 9.55 6.04
N CYS A 313 -5.64 10.51 6.27
CA CYS A 313 -5.05 10.76 7.58
C CYS A 313 -5.22 12.21 8.00
N ILE A 314 -5.53 12.42 9.27
CA ILE A 314 -5.25 13.70 9.93
C ILE A 314 -3.74 13.75 10.16
N VAL A 315 -3.10 14.74 9.55
CA VAL A 315 -1.66 14.99 9.65
C VAL A 315 -1.45 16.34 10.31
N THR A 316 -0.75 16.33 11.42
CA THR A 316 -0.29 17.53 12.12
C THR A 316 1.24 17.58 12.10
N GLU A 317 1.84 18.63 12.62
CA GLU A 317 3.29 18.72 12.72
C GLU A 317 3.88 17.61 13.60
N HIS A 318 3.11 17.11 14.56
CA HIS A 318 3.56 16.12 15.53
C HIS A 318 2.97 14.73 15.37
N THR A 319 1.87 14.57 14.62
CA THR A 319 1.13 13.29 14.59
C THR A 319 0.62 12.96 13.20
N MET A 320 0.42 11.66 12.95
CA MET A 320 -0.39 11.17 11.84
C MET A 320 -1.35 10.11 12.36
N LYS A 321 -2.65 10.27 12.11
CA LYS A 321 -3.71 9.35 12.52
C LYS A 321 -4.60 9.03 11.34
N ILE A 322 -4.91 7.74 11.13
CA ILE A 322 -5.89 7.29 10.14
C ILE A 322 -7.27 7.83 10.53
N ASP A 323 -8.02 8.36 9.54
CA ASP A 323 -9.31 8.99 9.75
C ASP A 323 -10.39 8.41 8.81
N MET A 324 -10.82 9.15 7.81
CA MET A 324 -12.00 8.82 7.02
C MET A 324 -11.74 7.77 5.92
N PRO A 325 -12.72 6.92 5.61
CA PRO A 325 -12.63 6.07 4.43
C PRO A 325 -12.64 6.91 3.16
N VAL A 326 -11.84 6.46 2.18
CA VAL A 326 -11.73 7.04 0.85
C VAL A 326 -12.31 6.05 -0.16
N ASN A 327 -13.08 6.55 -1.13
CA ASN A 327 -13.69 5.71 -2.15
C ASN A 327 -12.61 5.02 -3.02
N VAL A 328 -12.66 3.69 -3.11
CA VAL A 328 -11.73 2.88 -3.90
C VAL A 328 -12.33 2.61 -5.28
N ILE A 329 -11.58 2.93 -6.34
CA ILE A 329 -11.95 2.72 -7.75
C ILE A 329 -10.89 1.77 -8.35
N LEU A 330 -11.24 0.48 -8.57
CA LEU A 330 -10.37 -0.56 -9.13
C LEU A 330 -10.45 -0.65 -10.65
#